data_c939b4a1139f29b8a748dc69c01a6d26
#
_entry.id   c939b4a1139f29b8a748dc69c01a6d26
#
_cell.length_a   1.000
_cell.length_b   1.000
_cell.length_c   1.000
_cell.angle_alpha   90.00
_cell.angle_beta   90.00
_cell.angle_gamma   90.00
#
_symmetry.space_group_name_H-M   'P 1'
#
loop_
_entity.id
_entity.type
_entity.pdbx_description
1 polymer ?
#
loop_
_entity_poly.entity_id
_entity_poly.type
_entity_poly.pdbx_seq_one_letter_code
_entity_poly.pdbx_strand_id
1 'polypeptide(L)'
;MHSDKGQTLPIYIWLTGILLFAAFAFFAFAQAASARNGAQSAADAAALAAAQDARDELLDGLVEAMGQDEDWLDWLDGDLAQGAGATAAAQQLAAENDATLQGGAVPTEVNGYPGYEVAVRTNYTVGESVIPGTEGMHANAHATAVIQPRCDIGPDVGPEKAVELDCDGEIVDIDPENFELDDLPDASVLFSVHLAE
;
A
#
# COMPACT_ATOMS: atom_id res chain seq x y z
N MET A 1 -5.87 73.26 -15.93
CA MET A 1 -5.85 72.43 -14.73
C MET A 1 -6.57 71.15 -15.09
N HIS A 2 -5.85 70.10 -15.38
CA HIS A 2 -6.43 68.78 -15.61
C HIS A 2 -6.77 68.15 -14.28
N SER A 3 -8.04 67.81 -14.09
CA SER A 3 -8.54 67.21 -12.86
C SER A 3 -8.30 65.69 -12.95
N ASP A 4 -7.24 65.20 -12.31
CA ASP A 4 -6.92 63.76 -12.16
C ASP A 4 -7.79 63.03 -11.16
N LYS A 5 -9.09 63.34 -11.14
CA LYS A 5 -10.02 62.72 -10.21
C LYS A 5 -10.66 61.46 -10.81
N GLY A 6 -10.10 60.30 -10.52
CA GLY A 6 -10.77 59.01 -10.74
C GLY A 6 -10.00 57.93 -11.53
N GLN A 7 -8.76 58.17 -11.91
CA GLN A 7 -7.99 57.19 -12.71
C GLN A 7 -7.41 56.00 -11.89
N THR A 8 -7.38 56.11 -10.56
CA THR A 8 -6.86 55.06 -9.68
C THR A 8 -7.85 53.93 -9.44
N LEU A 9 -9.15 54.23 -9.48
CA LEU A 9 -10.20 53.25 -9.15
C LEU A 9 -10.23 52.04 -10.17
N PRO A 10 -10.13 52.27 -11.49
CA PRO A 10 -10.06 51.15 -12.47
C PRO A 10 -8.83 50.28 -12.27
N ILE A 11 -7.69 50.87 -11.88
CA ILE A 11 -6.44 50.11 -11.66
C ILE A 11 -6.60 49.17 -10.45
N TYR A 12 -7.22 49.64 -9.34
CA TYR A 12 -7.48 48.79 -8.18
C TYR A 12 -8.48 47.67 -8.46
N ILE A 13 -9.54 47.93 -9.23
CA ILE A 13 -10.49 46.90 -9.66
C ILE A 13 -9.79 45.82 -10.48
N TRP A 14 -8.95 46.23 -11.43
CA TRP A 14 -8.20 45.32 -12.27
C TRP A 14 -7.21 44.47 -11.47
N LEU A 15 -6.45 45.10 -10.59
CA LEU A 15 -5.50 44.42 -9.71
C LEU A 15 -6.20 43.42 -8.81
N THR A 16 -7.32 43.83 -8.16
CA THR A 16 -8.11 42.94 -7.32
C THR A 16 -8.68 41.76 -8.13
N GLY A 17 -9.16 41.99 -9.34
CA GLY A 17 -9.65 40.93 -10.22
C GLY A 17 -8.57 39.90 -10.56
N ILE A 18 -7.35 40.37 -10.88
CA ILE A 18 -6.21 39.46 -11.17
C ILE A 18 -5.84 38.66 -9.91
N LEU A 19 -5.78 39.29 -8.73
CA LEU A 19 -5.44 38.61 -7.48
C LEU A 19 -6.49 37.55 -7.11
N LEU A 20 -7.78 37.86 -7.26
CA LEU A 20 -8.86 36.90 -7.03
C LEU A 20 -8.80 35.74 -8.01
N PHE A 21 -8.57 36.01 -9.30
CA PHE A 21 -8.42 34.96 -10.30
C PHE A 21 -7.24 34.03 -9.96
N ALA A 22 -6.09 34.61 -9.60
CA ALA A 22 -4.91 33.82 -9.19
C ALA A 22 -5.19 32.98 -7.93
N ALA A 23 -5.92 33.55 -6.95
CA ALA A 23 -6.31 32.82 -5.72
C ALA A 23 -7.24 31.64 -6.04
N PHE A 24 -8.24 31.84 -6.92
CA PHE A 24 -9.14 30.74 -7.34
C PHE A 24 -8.40 29.67 -8.15
N ALA A 25 -7.49 30.04 -9.04
CA ALA A 25 -6.68 29.10 -9.80
C ALA A 25 -5.80 28.25 -8.86
N PHE A 26 -5.16 28.90 -7.88
CA PHE A 26 -4.37 28.20 -6.86
C PHE A 26 -5.20 27.23 -6.02
N PHE A 27 -6.40 27.67 -5.62
CA PHE A 27 -7.32 26.82 -4.84
C PHE A 27 -7.75 25.57 -5.62
N ALA A 28 -8.11 25.71 -6.89
CA ALA A 28 -8.45 24.58 -7.75
C ALA A 28 -7.29 23.59 -7.90
N PHE A 29 -6.06 24.09 -8.01
CA PHE A 29 -4.87 23.25 -8.08
C PHE A 29 -4.62 22.50 -6.78
N ALA A 30 -4.80 23.17 -5.63
CA ALA A 30 -4.64 22.57 -4.30
C ALA A 30 -5.67 21.44 -4.07
N GLN A 31 -6.92 21.61 -4.50
CA GLN A 31 -7.95 20.56 -4.41
C GLN A 31 -7.58 19.34 -5.26
N ALA A 32 -7.12 19.54 -6.49
CA ALA A 32 -6.70 18.44 -7.36
C ALA A 32 -5.50 17.67 -6.77
N ALA A 33 -4.54 18.38 -6.20
CA ALA A 33 -3.39 17.77 -5.52
C ALA A 33 -3.84 16.96 -4.29
N SER A 34 -4.77 17.49 -3.50
CA SER A 34 -5.34 16.78 -2.33
C SER A 34 -6.04 15.49 -2.74
N ALA A 35 -6.85 15.51 -3.81
CA ALA A 35 -7.53 14.31 -4.29
C ALA A 35 -6.54 13.23 -4.79
N ARG A 36 -5.46 13.65 -5.47
CA ARG A 36 -4.40 12.74 -5.90
C ARG A 36 -3.66 12.10 -4.72
N ASN A 37 -3.32 12.91 -3.72
CA ASN A 37 -2.66 12.40 -2.52
C ASN A 37 -3.55 11.42 -1.75
N GLY A 38 -4.85 11.71 -1.64
CA GLY A 38 -5.81 10.80 -1.03
C GLY A 38 -5.95 9.48 -1.80
N ALA A 39 -5.99 9.53 -3.14
CA ALA A 39 -5.99 8.32 -3.96
C ALA A 39 -4.72 7.49 -3.76
N GLN A 40 -3.54 8.14 -3.72
CA GLN A 40 -2.27 7.44 -3.49
C GLN A 40 -2.24 6.78 -2.12
N SER A 41 -2.62 7.51 -1.05
CA SER A 41 -2.68 6.93 0.29
C SER A 41 -3.62 5.72 0.38
N ALA A 42 -4.76 5.78 -0.33
CA ALA A 42 -5.69 4.65 -0.40
C ALA A 42 -5.10 3.45 -1.16
N ALA A 43 -4.35 3.69 -2.25
CA ALA A 43 -3.67 2.64 -3.00
C ALA A 43 -2.57 1.99 -2.15
N ASP A 44 -1.74 2.81 -1.49
CA ASP A 44 -0.66 2.33 -0.62
C ASP A 44 -1.21 1.46 0.53
N ALA A 45 -2.27 1.91 1.20
CA ALA A 45 -2.93 1.16 2.26
C ALA A 45 -3.52 -0.17 1.75
N ALA A 46 -4.16 -0.16 0.58
CA ALA A 46 -4.76 -1.34 -0.01
C ALA A 46 -3.69 -2.36 -0.46
N ALA A 47 -2.57 -1.90 -1.04
CA ALA A 47 -1.47 -2.78 -1.45
C ALA A 47 -0.81 -3.44 -0.23
N LEU A 48 -0.52 -2.64 0.81
CA LEU A 48 0.03 -3.17 2.06
C LEU A 48 -0.91 -4.19 2.71
N ALA A 49 -2.22 -3.95 2.72
CA ALA A 49 -3.19 -4.88 3.26
C ALA A 49 -3.23 -6.21 2.49
N ALA A 50 -3.18 -6.16 1.15
CA ALA A 50 -3.10 -7.36 0.33
C ALA A 50 -1.85 -8.19 0.62
N ALA A 51 -0.69 -7.54 0.71
CA ALA A 51 0.57 -8.21 1.01
C ALA A 51 0.65 -8.72 2.46
N GLN A 52 0.05 -8.02 3.42
CA GLN A 52 -0.04 -8.48 4.81
C GLN A 52 -0.92 -9.72 4.95
N ASP A 53 -2.07 -9.76 4.28
CA ASP A 53 -2.94 -10.92 4.25
C ASP A 53 -2.23 -12.16 3.67
N ALA A 54 -1.50 -11.97 2.57
CA ALA A 54 -0.72 -13.05 1.98
C ALA A 54 0.48 -13.47 2.85
N ARG A 55 1.12 -12.54 3.58
CA ARG A 55 2.15 -12.87 4.58
C ARG A 55 1.59 -13.72 5.70
N ASP A 56 0.40 -13.40 6.19
CA ASP A 56 -0.24 -14.16 7.26
C ASP A 56 -0.63 -15.57 6.76
N GLU A 57 -1.02 -15.71 5.48
CA GLU A 57 -1.21 -17.00 4.81
C GLU A 57 0.08 -17.83 4.76
N LEU A 58 1.25 -17.20 4.57
CA LEU A 58 2.54 -17.91 4.61
C LEU A 58 2.81 -18.52 5.99
N LEU A 59 2.50 -17.78 7.06
CA LEU A 59 2.65 -18.31 8.43
C LEU A 59 1.70 -19.49 8.68
N ASP A 60 0.45 -19.37 8.26
CA ASP A 60 -0.54 -20.44 8.39
C ASP A 60 -0.10 -21.69 7.61
N GLY A 61 0.43 -21.52 6.40
CA GLY A 61 0.95 -22.60 5.57
C GLY A 61 2.19 -23.28 6.16
N LEU A 62 3.11 -22.48 6.73
CA LEU A 62 4.28 -22.99 7.46
C LEU A 62 3.86 -23.88 8.63
N VAL A 63 2.88 -23.43 9.42
CA VAL A 63 2.31 -24.20 10.53
C VAL A 63 1.69 -25.51 10.06
N GLU A 64 0.92 -25.47 8.98
CA GLU A 64 0.26 -26.64 8.42
C GLU A 64 1.29 -27.66 7.89
N ALA A 65 2.32 -27.18 7.17
CA ALA A 65 3.39 -28.02 6.63
C ALA A 65 4.17 -28.74 7.74
N MET A 66 4.53 -28.03 8.81
CA MET A 66 5.20 -28.65 9.98
C MET A 66 4.32 -29.72 10.63
N GLY A 67 3.01 -29.48 10.75
CA GLY A 67 2.06 -30.44 11.34
C GLY A 67 1.82 -31.68 10.49
N GLN A 68 2.25 -31.70 9.22
CA GLN A 68 2.05 -32.79 8.27
C GLN A 68 3.36 -33.50 7.85
N ASP A 69 4.48 -33.20 8.51
CA ASP A 69 5.83 -33.67 8.14
C ASP A 69 6.21 -33.33 6.69
N GLU A 70 5.71 -32.20 6.17
CA GLU A 70 6.07 -31.68 4.84
C GLU A 70 7.26 -30.72 4.93
N ASP A 71 7.80 -30.31 3.77
CA ASP A 71 8.92 -29.38 3.71
C ASP A 71 8.46 -27.94 4.02
N TRP A 72 8.46 -27.58 5.31
CA TRP A 72 8.05 -26.27 5.78
C TRP A 72 9.05 -25.15 5.46
N LEU A 73 10.30 -25.51 5.11
CA LEU A 73 11.34 -24.54 4.75
C LEU A 73 10.97 -23.77 3.48
N ASP A 74 10.27 -24.40 2.54
CA ASP A 74 9.82 -23.76 1.30
C ASP A 74 8.85 -22.58 1.56
N TRP A 75 8.17 -22.57 2.72
CA TRP A 75 7.28 -21.47 3.11
C TRP A 75 8.04 -20.21 3.55
N LEU A 76 9.28 -20.34 4.00
CA LEU A 76 10.11 -19.22 4.43
C LEU A 76 10.66 -18.39 3.26
N ASP A 77 10.67 -18.92 2.04
CA ASP A 77 11.07 -18.18 0.83
C ASP A 77 10.01 -17.17 0.37
N GLY A 78 8.78 -17.28 0.89
CA GLY A 78 7.70 -16.35 0.59
C GLY A 78 6.94 -16.61 -0.70
N ASP A 79 7.39 -17.56 -1.54
CA ASP A 79 6.83 -17.80 -2.89
C ASP A 79 5.53 -18.60 -2.88
N LEU A 80 5.19 -19.24 -1.77
CA LEU A 80 4.03 -20.13 -1.68
C LEU A 80 2.71 -19.42 -1.33
N ALA A 81 2.73 -18.13 -0.98
CA ALA A 81 1.51 -17.37 -0.71
C ALA A 81 0.63 -17.29 -1.97
N GLN A 82 -0.60 -17.75 -1.87
CA GLN A 82 -1.56 -17.69 -2.97
C GLN A 82 -2.43 -16.41 -2.92
N GLY A 83 -2.45 -15.72 -1.75
CA GLY A 83 -3.18 -14.48 -1.53
C GLY A 83 -4.69 -14.64 -1.66
N ALA A 84 -5.22 -15.72 -1.13
CA ALA A 84 -6.65 -16.03 -1.22
C ALA A 84 -7.53 -14.90 -0.65
N GLY A 85 -7.09 -14.25 0.42
CA GLY A 85 -7.73 -13.11 1.07
C GLY A 85 -7.29 -11.73 0.56
N ALA A 86 -6.18 -11.63 -0.18
CA ALA A 86 -5.52 -10.37 -0.55
C ALA A 86 -6.46 -9.34 -1.19
N THR A 87 -7.35 -9.76 -2.10
CA THR A 87 -8.34 -8.86 -2.71
C THR A 87 -9.35 -8.33 -1.70
N ALA A 88 -9.79 -9.15 -0.74
CA ALA A 88 -10.75 -8.73 0.28
C ALA A 88 -10.11 -7.73 1.26
N ALA A 89 -8.87 -7.99 1.69
CA ALA A 89 -8.09 -7.10 2.55
C ALA A 89 -7.84 -5.74 1.85
N ALA A 90 -7.41 -5.76 0.59
CA ALA A 90 -7.23 -4.55 -0.21
C ALA A 90 -8.53 -3.74 -0.35
N GLN A 91 -9.66 -4.42 -0.59
CA GLN A 91 -10.97 -3.77 -0.74
C GLN A 91 -11.42 -3.09 0.56
N GLN A 92 -11.18 -3.73 1.70
CA GLN A 92 -11.50 -3.16 3.00
C GLN A 92 -10.70 -1.87 3.24
N LEU A 93 -9.38 -1.90 3.09
CA LEU A 93 -8.52 -0.73 3.34
C LEU A 93 -8.76 0.40 2.31
N ALA A 94 -9.04 0.07 1.04
CA ALA A 94 -9.47 1.06 0.07
C ALA A 94 -10.75 1.78 0.52
N ALA A 95 -11.74 1.03 0.99
CA ALA A 95 -13.02 1.58 1.45
C ALA A 95 -12.85 2.46 2.71
N GLU A 96 -12.01 2.06 3.66
CA GLU A 96 -11.66 2.85 4.86
C GLU A 96 -10.95 4.18 4.53
N ASN A 97 -10.32 4.26 3.34
CA ASN A 97 -9.66 5.45 2.81
C ASN A 97 -10.50 6.17 1.73
N ASP A 98 -11.82 6.08 1.79
CA ASP A 98 -12.75 6.73 0.87
C ASP A 98 -12.46 6.46 -0.62
N ALA A 99 -12.02 5.25 -0.94
CA ALA A 99 -11.74 4.79 -2.29
C ALA A 99 -12.38 3.43 -2.58
N THR A 100 -12.47 3.10 -3.86
CA THR A 100 -12.97 1.82 -4.34
C THR A 100 -11.86 1.11 -5.12
N LEU A 101 -11.60 -0.15 -4.78
CA LEU A 101 -10.67 -1.00 -5.50
C LEU A 101 -11.17 -1.22 -6.93
N GLN A 102 -10.29 -1.06 -7.92
CA GLN A 102 -10.58 -1.28 -9.34
C GLN A 102 -10.05 -2.66 -9.76
N GLY A 103 -10.94 -3.62 -9.84
CA GLY A 103 -10.57 -5.03 -10.07
C GLY A 103 -10.24 -5.76 -8.76
N GLY A 104 -9.11 -6.43 -8.70
CA GLY A 104 -8.61 -7.16 -7.52
C GLY A 104 -7.17 -6.77 -7.19
N ALA A 105 -6.63 -7.36 -6.12
CA ALA A 105 -5.19 -7.38 -5.90
C ALA A 105 -4.57 -8.36 -6.91
N VAL A 106 -3.65 -7.87 -7.72
CA VAL A 106 -3.01 -8.64 -8.79
C VAL A 106 -1.65 -9.13 -8.30
N PRO A 107 -1.42 -10.44 -8.21
CA PRO A 107 -0.10 -10.97 -7.87
C PRO A 107 0.96 -10.45 -8.84
N THR A 108 2.08 -10.01 -8.31
CA THR A 108 3.21 -9.48 -9.07
C THR A 108 4.52 -9.84 -8.39
N GLU A 109 5.64 -9.59 -9.05
CA GLU A 109 6.98 -9.77 -8.51
C GLU A 109 7.79 -8.51 -8.76
N VAL A 110 8.47 -8.01 -7.74
CA VAL A 110 9.37 -6.85 -7.84
C VAL A 110 10.71 -7.20 -7.20
N ASN A 111 11.77 -7.09 -7.97
CA ASN A 111 13.16 -7.40 -7.54
C ASN A 111 13.34 -8.83 -6.99
N GLY A 112 12.53 -9.79 -7.45
CA GLY A 112 12.57 -11.18 -6.99
C GLY A 112 11.71 -11.45 -5.75
N TYR A 113 10.95 -10.46 -5.27
CA TYR A 113 10.03 -10.63 -4.14
C TYR A 113 8.60 -10.69 -4.62
N PRO A 114 7.78 -11.65 -4.13
CA PRO A 114 6.36 -11.72 -4.44
C PRO A 114 5.62 -10.54 -3.81
N GLY A 115 4.54 -10.12 -4.44
CA GLY A 115 3.76 -8.98 -3.96
C GLY A 115 2.44 -8.82 -4.70
N TYR A 116 1.77 -7.72 -4.43
CA TYR A 116 0.46 -7.40 -5.00
C TYR A 116 0.41 -5.97 -5.51
N GLU A 117 -0.03 -5.82 -6.75
CA GLU A 117 -0.40 -4.53 -7.33
C GLU A 117 -1.90 -4.31 -7.18
N VAL A 118 -2.29 -3.11 -6.77
CA VAL A 118 -3.68 -2.66 -6.68
C VAL A 118 -3.89 -1.35 -7.38
N ALA A 119 -5.09 -1.15 -7.93
CA ALA A 119 -5.54 0.12 -8.46
C ALA A 119 -6.79 0.57 -7.71
N VAL A 120 -6.86 1.85 -7.37
CA VAL A 120 -8.01 2.43 -6.67
C VAL A 120 -8.53 3.68 -7.35
N ARG A 121 -9.79 4.01 -7.06
CA ARG A 121 -10.45 5.25 -7.46
C ARG A 121 -11.13 5.87 -6.25
N THR A 122 -10.94 7.18 -6.04
CA THR A 122 -11.60 7.88 -4.93
C THR A 122 -13.12 7.86 -5.06
N ASN A 123 -13.85 7.76 -3.95
CA ASN A 123 -15.31 7.84 -3.91
C ASN A 123 -15.80 9.29 -3.99
N TYR A 124 -14.95 10.24 -3.64
CA TYR A 124 -15.20 11.68 -3.76
C TYR A 124 -14.58 12.24 -5.05
N THR A 125 -15.13 13.35 -5.52
CA THR A 125 -14.61 14.07 -6.70
C THR A 125 -13.54 15.07 -6.31
N VAL A 126 -12.84 15.63 -7.31
CA VAL A 126 -11.84 16.69 -7.14
C VAL A 126 -12.44 17.96 -6.55
N GLY A 127 -13.79 18.04 -6.51
CA GLY A 127 -14.55 19.18 -6.00
C GLY A 127 -14.86 20.24 -7.04
N GLU A 128 -15.56 21.30 -6.62
CA GLU A 128 -15.92 22.41 -7.51
C GLU A 128 -14.65 23.12 -8.00
N SER A 129 -14.46 23.11 -9.30
CA SER A 129 -13.32 23.70 -9.99
C SER A 129 -13.77 24.89 -10.84
N VAL A 130 -12.91 25.90 -10.95
CA VAL A 130 -13.09 27.01 -11.91
C VAL A 130 -12.92 26.58 -13.36
N ILE A 131 -12.49 25.32 -13.58
CA ILE A 131 -12.34 24.72 -14.91
C ILE A 131 -13.60 23.89 -15.20
N PRO A 132 -14.48 24.31 -16.13
CA PRO A 132 -15.71 23.58 -16.43
C PRO A 132 -15.42 22.15 -16.89
N GLY A 133 -16.18 21.18 -16.35
CA GLY A 133 -16.10 19.78 -16.73
C GLY A 133 -15.12 18.94 -15.89
N THR A 134 -14.51 19.50 -14.86
CA THR A 134 -13.65 18.76 -13.92
C THR A 134 -14.32 18.41 -12.59
N GLU A 135 -15.50 18.96 -12.33
CA GLU A 135 -16.24 18.82 -11.06
C GLU A 135 -16.60 17.36 -10.71
N GLY A 136 -16.83 16.55 -11.75
CA GLY A 136 -17.17 15.13 -11.62
C GLY A 136 -15.98 14.18 -11.72
N MET A 137 -14.75 14.69 -11.76
CA MET A 137 -13.56 13.83 -11.91
C MET A 137 -13.16 13.23 -10.55
N HIS A 138 -12.85 11.93 -10.58
CA HIS A 138 -12.27 11.20 -9.46
C HIS A 138 -10.76 11.02 -9.67
N ALA A 139 -10.02 10.93 -8.61
CA ALA A 139 -8.61 10.57 -8.70
C ALA A 139 -8.45 9.04 -8.75
N ASN A 140 -7.46 8.59 -9.52
CA ASN A 140 -7.06 7.19 -9.55
C ASN A 140 -5.59 7.11 -9.15
N ALA A 141 -5.23 6.03 -8.48
CA ALA A 141 -3.86 5.69 -8.13
C ALA A 141 -3.66 4.18 -8.17
N HIS A 142 -2.43 3.77 -8.19
CA HIS A 142 -2.01 2.38 -8.05
C HIS A 142 -0.79 2.31 -7.14
N ALA A 143 -0.64 1.19 -6.47
CA ALA A 143 0.50 0.91 -5.62
C ALA A 143 0.81 -0.58 -5.67
N THR A 144 2.06 -0.91 -5.39
CA THR A 144 2.53 -2.28 -5.25
C THR A 144 3.18 -2.45 -3.88
N ALA A 145 2.86 -3.51 -3.18
CA ALA A 145 3.57 -3.93 -1.97
C ALA A 145 4.14 -5.32 -2.17
N VAL A 146 5.31 -5.55 -1.59
CA VAL A 146 6.03 -6.83 -1.67
C VAL A 146 6.20 -7.45 -0.29
N ILE A 147 6.34 -8.77 -0.28
CA ILE A 147 6.66 -9.58 0.88
C ILE A 147 8.13 -10.00 0.73
N GLN A 148 8.95 -9.64 1.69
CA GLN A 148 10.37 -9.97 1.67
C GLN A 148 10.71 -10.84 2.86
N PRO A 149 11.26 -12.06 2.65
CA PRO A 149 11.83 -12.88 3.72
C PRO A 149 12.90 -12.11 4.51
N ARG A 150 12.92 -12.30 5.80
CA ARG A 150 13.89 -11.65 6.72
C ARG A 150 14.87 -12.61 7.35
N CYS A 151 14.63 -13.92 7.15
CA CYS A 151 15.44 -14.94 7.79
C CYS A 151 16.41 -15.57 6.80
N ASP A 152 17.65 -15.72 7.22
CA ASP A 152 18.66 -16.48 6.50
C ASP A 152 18.61 -17.95 6.91
N ILE A 153 18.40 -18.82 5.92
CA ILE A 153 18.41 -20.28 6.11
C ILE A 153 19.81 -20.80 5.75
N GLY A 154 20.46 -21.48 6.70
CA GLY A 154 21.75 -22.08 6.45
C GLY A 154 21.70 -23.17 5.37
N PRO A 155 22.78 -23.38 4.56
CA PRO A 155 22.77 -24.28 3.39
C PRO A 155 22.63 -25.77 3.74
N ASP A 156 22.85 -26.17 4.99
CA ASP A 156 22.82 -27.58 5.43
C ASP A 156 21.64 -27.88 6.37
N VAL A 157 20.59 -27.04 6.33
CA VAL A 157 19.40 -27.17 7.15
C VAL A 157 18.40 -28.11 6.49
N GLY A 158 17.87 -29.06 7.25
CA GLY A 158 16.82 -29.97 6.77
C GLY A 158 15.56 -29.85 7.62
N PRO A 159 14.36 -30.07 7.04
CA PRO A 159 13.08 -29.83 7.69
C PRO A 159 12.81 -30.76 8.89
N GLU A 160 13.59 -31.84 9.04
CA GLU A 160 13.40 -32.86 10.09
C GLU A 160 14.09 -32.50 11.43
N LYS A 161 14.85 -31.39 11.48
CA LYS A 161 15.67 -31.02 12.65
C LYS A 161 15.32 -29.64 13.15
N ALA A 162 15.62 -29.41 14.43
CA ALA A 162 15.59 -28.05 14.97
C ALA A 162 16.50 -27.12 14.16
N VAL A 163 15.97 -25.97 13.80
CA VAL A 163 16.60 -24.96 12.94
C VAL A 163 16.69 -23.66 13.71
N GLU A 164 17.88 -23.09 13.75
CA GLU A 164 18.12 -21.73 14.21
C GLU A 164 18.15 -20.80 12.99
N LEU A 165 17.22 -19.85 12.96
CA LEU A 165 17.09 -18.83 11.90
C LEU A 165 17.61 -17.50 12.43
N ASP A 166 18.42 -16.79 11.65
CA ASP A 166 18.75 -15.39 11.89
C ASP A 166 17.83 -14.49 11.06
N CYS A 167 16.88 -13.84 11.72
CA CYS A 167 15.91 -12.98 11.11
C CYS A 167 16.26 -11.51 11.39
N ASP A 168 17.12 -10.91 10.57
CA ASP A 168 17.65 -9.54 10.75
C ASP A 168 18.30 -9.29 12.14
N GLY A 169 18.98 -10.32 12.69
CA GLY A 169 19.63 -10.26 13.99
C GLY A 169 18.75 -10.71 15.15
N GLU A 170 17.52 -11.11 14.91
CA GLU A 170 16.67 -11.83 15.86
C GLU A 170 16.78 -13.33 15.60
N ILE A 171 17.19 -14.08 16.64
CA ILE A 171 17.34 -15.52 16.52
C ILE A 171 16.00 -16.20 16.84
N VAL A 172 15.54 -16.99 15.90
CA VAL A 172 14.30 -17.79 15.99
C VAL A 172 14.67 -19.26 15.93
N ASP A 173 14.33 -20.02 16.99
CA ASP A 173 14.52 -21.46 17.02
C ASP A 173 13.22 -22.15 16.69
N ILE A 174 13.21 -22.99 15.65
CA ILE A 174 12.05 -23.80 15.24
C ILE A 174 12.43 -25.26 15.39
N ASP A 175 11.72 -26.00 16.25
CA ASP A 175 11.87 -27.44 16.44
C ASP A 175 10.62 -28.18 15.96
N PRO A 176 10.62 -28.78 14.77
CA PRO A 176 9.43 -29.45 14.20
C PRO A 176 8.99 -30.67 14.99
N GLU A 177 9.86 -31.32 15.80
CA GLU A 177 9.50 -32.48 16.62
C GLU A 177 8.75 -32.08 17.90
N ASN A 178 8.99 -30.86 18.42
CA ASN A 178 8.39 -30.35 19.66
C ASN A 178 7.68 -29.00 19.43
N PHE A 179 7.06 -28.84 18.29
CA PHE A 179 6.45 -27.60 17.86
C PHE A 179 5.14 -27.32 18.60
N GLU A 180 5.06 -26.15 19.25
CA GLU A 180 3.81 -25.57 19.76
C GLU A 180 3.56 -24.24 19.01
N LEU A 181 2.29 -23.97 18.67
CA LEU A 181 1.90 -22.74 17.93
C LEU A 181 2.34 -21.46 18.65
N ASP A 182 2.40 -21.49 19.99
CA ASP A 182 2.82 -20.36 20.83
C ASP A 182 4.33 -20.09 20.76
N ASP A 183 5.12 -21.01 20.19
CA ASP A 183 6.58 -20.87 20.02
C ASP A 183 6.94 -20.11 18.72
N LEU A 184 5.99 -19.97 17.79
CA LEU A 184 6.23 -19.20 16.57
C LEU A 184 6.24 -17.69 16.84
N PRO A 185 7.20 -17.00 16.26
CA PRO A 185 7.19 -15.55 16.28
C PRO A 185 6.02 -14.99 15.44
N ASP A 186 5.71 -13.72 15.65
CA ASP A 186 4.79 -13.00 14.79
C ASP A 186 5.28 -13.05 13.32
N ALA A 187 4.37 -13.12 12.35
CA ALA A 187 4.71 -13.19 10.92
C ALA A 187 5.60 -12.01 10.47
N SER A 188 5.56 -10.88 11.15
CA SER A 188 6.40 -9.72 10.88
C SER A 188 7.88 -9.91 11.26
N VAL A 189 8.20 -10.92 12.06
CA VAL A 189 9.59 -11.31 12.35
C VAL A 189 10.18 -12.09 11.18
N LEU A 190 9.39 -12.97 10.58
CA LEU A 190 9.82 -13.83 9.46
C LEU A 190 9.78 -13.10 8.12
N PHE A 191 8.83 -12.20 7.93
CA PHE A 191 8.60 -11.50 6.65
C PHE A 191 8.34 -10.00 6.87
N SER A 192 9.00 -9.16 6.11
CA SER A 192 8.66 -7.75 6.00
C SER A 192 7.68 -7.50 4.87
N VAL A 193 6.78 -6.53 5.06
CA VAL A 193 5.90 -6.04 4.00
C VAL A 193 6.15 -4.55 3.80
N HIS A 194 6.42 -4.14 2.57
CA HIS A 194 6.69 -2.74 2.26
C HIS A 194 6.23 -2.39 0.85
N LEU A 195 6.05 -1.09 0.60
CA LEU A 195 5.75 -0.59 -0.75
C LEU A 195 6.97 -0.75 -1.65
N ALA A 196 6.77 -1.24 -2.87
CA ALA A 196 7.79 -1.28 -3.89
C ALA A 196 7.95 0.13 -4.50
N GLU A 197 9.21 0.57 -4.69
CA GLU A 197 9.57 1.83 -5.35
C GLU A 197 9.74 1.63 -6.87
#